data_cd01e0ac96a5429441ae04358144fe7c
#
_entry.id   cd01e0ac96a5429441ae04358144fe7c
#
_cell.length_a   1.000
_cell.length_b   1.000
_cell.length_c   1.000
_cell.angle_alpha   90.00
_cell.angle_beta   90.00
_cell.angle_gamma   90.00
#
_symmetry.space_group_name_H-M   'P 1'
#
loop_
_entity.id
_entity.type
_entity.pdbx_description
1 polymer ?
#
loop_
_entity_poly.entity_id
_entity_poly.type
_entity_poly.pdbx_seq_one_letter_code
_entity_poly.pdbx_strand_id
1 'polypeptide(L)'
;MKVVLYMAMTVNGYIAKENGDTPWSDAVWNGYYNFVKKRGNIILGKRTYELMKDANEFEKLNFPTTVVVSNSPDKQGGDKTIFVPSPKEAVRVVKEKGFSEAIVGGGSKLNAGFLKEGLLDEIYLDIDPLLFGKGIKLFDETDTEAKLELLAANNLSKNTLRLHYKVLK
;
A
#
# COMPACT_ATOMS: atom_id res chain seq x y z
N MET A 1 11.90 2.06 13.16
CA MET A 1 11.31 2.45 11.85
C MET A 1 9.84 2.10 11.90
N LYS A 2 8.97 2.98 11.48
CA LYS A 2 7.52 2.76 11.43
C LYS A 2 7.11 2.12 10.10
N VAL A 3 6.22 1.12 10.11
CA VAL A 3 5.67 0.47 8.94
C VAL A 3 4.20 0.90 8.76
N VAL A 4 3.93 1.55 7.66
CA VAL A 4 2.64 2.20 7.37
C VAL A 4 1.99 1.57 6.15
N LEU A 5 0.83 0.96 6.32
CA LEU A 5 -0.01 0.55 5.21
C LEU A 5 -0.80 1.78 4.71
N TYR A 6 -0.70 2.07 3.42
CA TYR A 6 -1.53 3.08 2.77
C TYR A 6 -2.32 2.46 1.63
N MET A 7 -3.63 2.53 1.69
CA MET A 7 -4.53 2.00 0.67
C MET A 7 -5.71 2.93 0.43
N ALA A 8 -6.17 2.96 -0.82
CA ALA A 8 -7.49 3.43 -1.18
C ALA A 8 -8.45 2.24 -1.24
N MET A 9 -9.70 2.43 -0.87
CA MET A 9 -10.71 1.40 -0.96
C MET A 9 -12.12 1.97 -1.21
N THR A 10 -13.01 1.10 -1.68
CA THR A 10 -14.46 1.37 -1.72
C THR A 10 -15.04 1.35 -0.30
N VAL A 11 -16.26 1.89 -0.15
CA VAL A 11 -16.99 1.85 1.14
C VAL A 11 -17.19 0.42 1.66
N ASN A 12 -17.28 -0.56 0.77
CA ASN A 12 -17.43 -1.97 1.11
C ASN A 12 -16.12 -2.80 1.05
N GLY A 13 -14.96 -2.14 1.12
CA GLY A 13 -13.67 -2.78 1.45
C GLY A 13 -12.87 -3.37 0.28
N TYR A 14 -13.14 -2.98 -0.95
CA TYR A 14 -12.37 -3.40 -2.12
C TYR A 14 -11.29 -2.37 -2.49
N ILE A 15 -10.10 -2.85 -2.81
CA ILE A 15 -8.95 -2.02 -3.23
C ILE A 15 -8.77 -1.93 -4.74
N ALA A 16 -9.44 -2.79 -5.49
CA ALA A 16 -9.46 -2.80 -6.96
C ALA A 16 -10.63 -3.66 -7.44
N LYS A 17 -10.98 -3.51 -8.71
CA LYS A 17 -11.83 -4.48 -9.41
C LYS A 17 -11.07 -5.79 -9.63
N GLU A 18 -11.77 -6.88 -10.02
CA GLU A 18 -11.15 -8.20 -10.24
C GLU A 18 -10.02 -8.16 -11.29
N ASN A 19 -10.13 -7.31 -12.30
CA ASN A 19 -9.11 -7.11 -13.35
C ASN A 19 -7.94 -6.21 -12.90
N GLY A 20 -7.96 -5.69 -11.67
CA GLY A 20 -6.96 -4.78 -11.13
C GLY A 20 -7.22 -3.30 -11.38
N ASP A 21 -8.32 -2.94 -12.05
CA ASP A 21 -8.69 -1.54 -12.28
C ASP A 21 -9.03 -0.83 -10.98
N THR A 22 -8.56 0.42 -10.85
CA THR A 22 -8.67 1.27 -9.66
C THR A 22 -9.26 2.63 -10.03
N PRO A 23 -10.59 2.72 -10.24
CA PRO A 23 -11.26 3.92 -10.74
C PRO A 23 -11.48 4.98 -9.64
N TRP A 24 -10.40 5.31 -8.92
CA TRP A 24 -10.43 6.26 -7.83
C TRP A 24 -10.62 7.70 -8.30
N SER A 25 -11.23 8.51 -7.45
CA SER A 25 -11.36 9.96 -7.67
C SER A 25 -10.00 10.67 -7.67
N ASP A 26 -9.95 11.87 -8.25
CA ASP A 26 -8.75 12.71 -8.24
C ASP A 26 -8.25 13.02 -6.82
N ALA A 27 -9.17 13.16 -5.86
CA ALA A 27 -8.81 13.39 -4.46
C ALA A 27 -8.00 12.21 -3.88
N VAL A 28 -8.39 10.97 -4.19
CA VAL A 28 -7.64 9.77 -3.78
C VAL A 28 -6.29 9.70 -4.48
N TRP A 29 -6.25 9.88 -5.80
CA TRP A 29 -4.99 9.83 -6.56
C TRP A 29 -4.00 10.90 -6.08
N ASN A 30 -4.44 12.13 -5.93
CA ASN A 30 -3.60 13.21 -5.42
C ASN A 30 -3.13 12.95 -3.98
N GLY A 31 -4.01 12.42 -3.13
CA GLY A 31 -3.68 12.01 -1.77
C GLY A 31 -2.59 10.95 -1.74
N TYR A 32 -2.71 9.92 -2.59
CA TYR A 32 -1.73 8.84 -2.73
C TYR A 32 -0.38 9.36 -3.22
N TYR A 33 -0.36 10.12 -4.33
CA TYR A 33 0.89 10.65 -4.88
C TYR A 33 1.63 11.53 -3.87
N ASN A 34 0.93 12.42 -3.20
CA ASN A 34 1.52 13.29 -2.18
C ASN A 34 2.06 12.49 -0.98
N PHE A 35 1.33 11.46 -0.56
CA PHE A 35 1.72 10.61 0.56
C PHE A 35 3.02 9.85 0.29
N VAL A 36 3.13 9.22 -0.87
CA VAL A 36 4.32 8.45 -1.27
C VAL A 36 5.51 9.36 -1.59
N LYS A 37 5.30 10.45 -2.34
CA LYS A 37 6.36 11.43 -2.67
C LYS A 37 7.03 11.98 -1.41
N LYS A 38 6.25 12.34 -0.41
CA LYS A 38 6.78 12.88 0.86
C LYS A 38 7.68 11.89 1.60
N ARG A 39 7.42 10.59 1.44
CA ARG A 39 8.14 9.52 2.14
C ARG A 39 9.27 8.90 1.31
N GLY A 40 9.20 9.02 0.00
CA GLY A 40 10.26 8.62 -0.93
C GLY A 40 10.48 7.12 -1.09
N ASN A 41 9.61 6.28 -0.52
CA ASN A 41 9.69 4.83 -0.67
C ASN A 41 8.30 4.18 -0.73
N ILE A 42 8.26 2.97 -1.33
CA ILE A 42 7.05 2.14 -1.38
C ILE A 42 7.42 0.65 -1.45
N ILE A 43 6.67 -0.18 -0.75
CA ILE A 43 6.75 -1.65 -0.80
C ILE A 43 5.51 -2.17 -1.51
N LEU A 44 5.71 -2.99 -2.53
CA LEU A 44 4.66 -3.52 -3.40
C LEU A 44 4.77 -5.04 -3.53
N GLY A 45 3.64 -5.71 -3.75
CA GLY A 45 3.64 -7.06 -4.30
C GLY A 45 3.95 -7.04 -5.81
N LYS A 46 4.47 -8.15 -6.34
CA LYS A 46 4.91 -8.26 -7.75
C LYS A 46 3.82 -7.81 -8.75
N ARG A 47 2.59 -8.34 -8.62
CA ARG A 47 1.49 -7.99 -9.54
C ARG A 47 1.16 -6.49 -9.51
N THR A 48 1.12 -5.88 -8.32
CA THR A 48 0.87 -4.45 -8.17
C THR A 48 1.98 -3.62 -8.80
N TYR A 49 3.24 -4.03 -8.59
CA TYR A 49 4.39 -3.40 -9.23
C TYR A 49 4.31 -3.44 -10.76
N GLU A 50 3.96 -4.59 -11.34
CA GLU A 50 3.81 -4.76 -12.80
C GLU A 50 2.71 -3.85 -13.35
N LEU A 51 1.53 -3.83 -12.73
CA LEU A 51 0.43 -2.96 -13.13
C LEU A 51 0.81 -1.47 -13.07
N MET A 52 1.49 -1.05 -12.02
CA MET A 52 1.96 0.34 -11.86
C MET A 52 3.03 0.71 -12.89
N LYS A 53 3.93 -0.22 -13.22
CA LYS A 53 4.96 -0.05 -14.23
C LYS A 53 4.31 0.14 -15.62
N ASP A 54 3.38 -0.71 -15.99
CA ASP A 54 2.68 -0.66 -17.27
C ASP A 54 1.84 0.63 -17.42
N ALA A 55 1.33 1.16 -16.32
CA ALA A 55 0.57 2.41 -16.27
C ALA A 55 1.46 3.68 -16.12
N ASN A 56 2.79 3.56 -16.11
CA ASN A 56 3.74 4.66 -15.85
C ASN A 56 3.50 5.42 -14.52
N GLU A 57 2.98 4.73 -13.51
CA GLU A 57 2.65 5.35 -12.21
C GLU A 57 3.88 5.81 -11.43
N PHE A 58 5.05 5.19 -11.62
CA PHE A 58 6.28 5.57 -10.91
C PHE A 58 6.77 6.97 -11.26
N GLU A 59 6.51 7.46 -12.48
CA GLU A 59 6.80 8.84 -12.85
C GLU A 59 5.97 9.82 -12.02
N LYS A 60 4.67 9.55 -11.87
CA LYS A 60 3.76 10.35 -11.04
C LYS A 60 4.15 10.34 -9.56
N LEU A 61 4.83 9.31 -9.10
CA LEU A 61 5.38 9.18 -7.75
C LEU A 61 6.77 9.79 -7.57
N ASN A 62 7.35 10.38 -8.62
CA ASN A 62 8.74 10.88 -8.65
C ASN A 62 9.77 9.78 -8.37
N PHE A 63 9.57 8.58 -8.91
CA PHE A 63 10.47 7.43 -8.83
C PHE A 63 10.97 7.14 -7.40
N PRO A 64 10.09 6.75 -6.46
CA PRO A 64 10.48 6.43 -5.10
C PRO A 64 11.37 5.19 -5.08
N THR A 65 12.12 4.99 -4.00
CA THR A 65 12.73 3.68 -3.72
C THR A 65 11.63 2.63 -3.62
N THR A 66 11.62 1.68 -4.54
CA THR A 66 10.57 0.66 -4.65
C THR A 66 11.12 -0.70 -4.23
N VAL A 67 10.50 -1.31 -3.23
CA VAL A 67 10.83 -2.68 -2.81
C VAL A 67 9.67 -3.58 -3.21
N VAL A 68 9.98 -4.63 -3.97
CA VAL A 68 8.98 -5.57 -4.48
C VAL A 68 9.12 -6.91 -3.77
N VAL A 69 8.06 -7.30 -3.06
CA VAL A 69 8.01 -8.62 -2.42
C VAL A 69 7.53 -9.67 -3.43
N SER A 70 8.38 -10.66 -3.69
CA SER A 70 8.12 -11.72 -4.66
C SER A 70 8.90 -12.99 -4.31
N ASN A 71 8.23 -14.16 -4.39
CA ASN A 71 8.88 -15.46 -4.25
C ASN A 71 9.77 -15.83 -5.44
N SER A 72 9.60 -15.15 -6.57
CA SER A 72 10.43 -15.29 -7.77
C SER A 72 11.00 -13.93 -8.12
N PRO A 73 12.13 -13.54 -7.52
CA PRO A 73 12.73 -12.24 -7.79
C PRO A 73 13.18 -12.18 -9.24
N ASP A 74 12.52 -11.35 -10.03
CA ASP A 74 13.04 -10.95 -11.34
C ASP A 74 14.33 -10.15 -11.11
N LYS A 75 15.40 -10.54 -11.82
CA LYS A 75 16.68 -9.85 -11.75
C LYS A 75 16.68 -8.47 -12.45
N GLN A 76 15.54 -8.02 -12.95
CA GLN A 76 15.40 -6.79 -13.73
C GLN A 76 14.73 -5.67 -12.92
N GLY A 77 15.28 -5.37 -11.74
CA GLY A 77 15.00 -4.09 -11.07
C GLY A 77 15.77 -2.96 -11.77
N GLY A 78 15.15 -1.80 -11.97
CA GLY A 78 15.90 -0.57 -12.30
C GLY A 78 16.67 -0.07 -11.07
N ASP A 79 17.45 1.00 -11.22
CA ASP A 79 18.35 1.53 -10.17
C ASP A 79 17.72 1.78 -8.81
N LYS A 80 16.39 2.00 -8.76
CA LYS A 80 15.63 2.25 -7.52
C LYS A 80 14.68 1.12 -7.13
N THR A 81 14.69 -0.02 -7.84
CA THR A 81 13.78 -1.15 -7.58
C THR A 81 14.56 -2.35 -7.06
N ILE A 82 14.15 -2.86 -5.92
CA ILE A 82 14.80 -3.98 -5.22
C ILE A 82 13.77 -5.08 -4.99
N PHE A 83 14.07 -6.31 -5.42
CA PHE A 83 13.22 -7.48 -5.19
C PHE A 83 13.69 -8.25 -3.96
N VAL A 84 12.75 -8.65 -3.12
CA VAL A 84 13.00 -9.39 -1.87
C VAL A 84 11.98 -10.51 -1.69
N PRO A 85 12.32 -11.57 -0.94
CA PRO A 85 11.45 -12.74 -0.81
C PRO A 85 10.33 -12.59 0.24
N SER A 86 10.38 -11.60 1.14
CA SER A 86 9.42 -11.51 2.25
C SER A 86 9.16 -10.07 2.71
N PRO A 87 8.02 -9.84 3.41
CA PRO A 87 7.73 -8.57 4.06
C PRO A 87 8.83 -8.10 5.01
N LYS A 88 9.37 -9.00 5.83
CA LYS A 88 10.44 -8.71 6.78
C LYS A 88 11.71 -8.21 6.11
N GLU A 89 12.11 -8.84 4.99
CA GLU A 89 13.24 -8.39 4.19
C GLU A 89 12.97 -7.03 3.54
N ALA A 90 11.75 -6.76 3.09
CA ALA A 90 11.39 -5.46 2.56
C ALA A 90 11.56 -4.35 3.60
N VAL A 91 11.10 -4.57 4.83
CA VAL A 91 11.28 -3.64 5.95
C VAL A 91 12.78 -3.42 6.24
N ARG A 92 13.60 -4.48 6.23
CA ARG A 92 15.05 -4.39 6.43
C ARG A 92 15.71 -3.51 5.37
N VAL A 93 15.40 -3.74 4.10
CA VAL A 93 15.96 -2.96 2.98
C VAL A 93 15.60 -1.47 3.08
N VAL A 94 14.34 -1.14 3.36
CA VAL A 94 13.91 0.25 3.52
C VAL A 94 14.65 0.92 4.68
N LYS A 95 14.85 0.21 5.80
CA LYS A 95 15.61 0.69 6.96
C LYS A 95 17.07 0.95 6.60
N GLU A 96 17.72 0.03 5.90
CA GLU A 96 19.13 0.16 5.47
C GLU A 96 19.34 1.32 4.48
N LYS A 97 18.31 1.67 3.71
CA LYS A 97 18.29 2.88 2.86
C LYS A 97 18.13 4.19 3.64
N GLY A 98 17.98 4.13 4.97
CA GLY A 98 17.92 5.32 5.85
C GLY A 98 16.53 5.93 6.02
N PHE A 99 15.47 5.27 5.58
CA PHE A 99 14.11 5.78 5.76
C PHE A 99 13.63 5.56 7.20
N SER A 100 12.88 6.51 7.74
CA SER A 100 12.23 6.43 9.06
C SER A 100 10.87 5.73 9.02
N GLU A 101 10.22 5.71 7.87
CA GLU A 101 8.95 5.04 7.60
C GLU A 101 9.07 4.15 6.37
N ALA A 102 8.43 2.96 6.41
CA ALA A 102 8.27 2.08 5.27
C ALA A 102 6.79 2.09 4.83
N ILE A 103 6.52 2.39 3.57
CA ILE A 103 5.16 2.52 3.03
C ILE A 103 4.76 1.24 2.29
N VAL A 104 3.77 0.54 2.80
CA VAL A 104 3.18 -0.64 2.15
C VAL A 104 2.02 -0.17 1.26
N GLY A 105 2.17 -0.36 -0.05
CA GLY A 105 1.23 0.08 -1.09
C GLY A 105 0.42 -1.06 -1.73
N GLY A 106 0.40 -2.20 -1.12
CA GLY A 106 -0.43 -3.33 -1.55
C GLY A 106 0.24 -4.29 -2.54
N GLY A 107 -0.47 -5.28 -3.13
CA GLY A 107 -1.92 -5.56 -2.99
C GLY A 107 -2.31 -6.43 -1.80
N SER A 108 -3.50 -7.00 -1.94
CA SER A 108 -4.20 -7.74 -0.89
C SER A 108 -3.35 -8.82 -0.20
N LYS A 109 -2.65 -9.65 -0.97
CA LYS A 109 -1.75 -10.69 -0.44
C LYS A 109 -0.57 -10.13 0.34
N LEU A 110 0.01 -9.02 -0.15
CA LEU A 110 1.09 -8.34 0.55
C LEU A 110 0.59 -7.77 1.88
N ASN A 111 -0.57 -7.10 1.87
CA ASN A 111 -1.19 -6.56 3.07
C ASN A 111 -1.43 -7.65 4.12
N ALA A 112 -1.98 -8.79 3.70
CA ALA A 112 -2.19 -9.96 4.58
C ALA A 112 -0.86 -10.51 5.13
N GLY A 113 0.20 -10.56 4.32
CA GLY A 113 1.54 -10.96 4.76
C GLY A 113 2.12 -10.05 5.85
N PHE A 114 2.00 -8.73 5.67
CA PHE A 114 2.43 -7.76 6.68
C PHE A 114 1.62 -7.86 7.98
N LEU A 115 0.32 -8.08 7.87
CA LEU A 115 -0.56 -8.30 9.04
C LEU A 115 -0.16 -9.57 9.78
N LYS A 116 -0.02 -10.68 9.06
CA LYS A 116 0.35 -12.00 9.61
C LYS A 116 1.68 -11.98 10.35
N GLU A 117 2.67 -11.24 9.84
CA GLU A 117 3.98 -11.11 10.47
C GLU A 117 4.01 -10.05 11.59
N GLY A 118 2.88 -9.39 11.91
CA GLY A 118 2.78 -8.35 12.94
C GLY A 118 3.64 -7.12 12.68
N LEU A 119 3.92 -6.83 11.40
CA LEU A 119 4.84 -5.76 11.01
C LEU A 119 4.19 -4.39 10.91
N LEU A 120 2.86 -4.31 10.76
CA LEU A 120 2.15 -3.04 10.61
C LEU A 120 2.10 -2.25 11.92
N ASP A 121 2.45 -0.98 11.87
CA ASP A 121 2.32 -0.03 12.98
C ASP A 121 1.14 0.92 12.80
N GLU A 122 0.92 1.40 11.59
CA GLU A 122 -0.18 2.32 11.27
C GLU A 122 -0.83 1.96 9.92
N ILE A 123 -2.08 2.36 9.78
CA ILE A 123 -2.88 2.16 8.55
C ILE A 123 -3.54 3.47 8.16
N TYR A 124 -3.34 3.89 6.93
CA TYR A 124 -4.11 4.96 6.29
C TYR A 124 -5.04 4.36 5.24
N LEU A 125 -6.32 4.71 5.32
CA LEU A 125 -7.35 4.28 4.38
C LEU A 125 -8.04 5.49 3.78
N ASP A 126 -7.93 5.66 2.48
CA ASP A 126 -8.73 6.62 1.72
C ASP A 126 -9.98 5.91 1.20
N ILE A 127 -11.13 6.31 1.72
CA ILE A 127 -12.42 5.71 1.37
C ILE A 127 -13.08 6.57 0.30
N ASP A 128 -13.15 6.04 -0.91
CA ASP A 128 -13.83 6.68 -2.04
C ASP A 128 -15.32 6.28 -2.07
N PRO A 129 -16.24 7.15 -2.48
CA PRO A 129 -17.68 6.89 -2.46
C PRO A 129 -18.12 5.92 -3.58
N LEU A 130 -17.53 4.75 -3.58
CA LEU A 130 -17.78 3.67 -4.54
C LEU A 130 -18.18 2.38 -3.83
N LEU A 131 -18.98 1.57 -4.52
CA LEU A 131 -19.31 0.21 -4.15
C LEU A 131 -18.97 -0.73 -5.31
N PHE A 132 -18.20 -1.78 -5.03
CA PHE A 132 -17.99 -2.85 -6.00
C PHE A 132 -18.80 -4.07 -5.58
N GLY A 133 -19.48 -4.70 -6.53
CA GLY A 133 -20.16 -5.99 -6.29
C GLY A 133 -19.15 -7.13 -6.13
N LYS A 134 -18.02 -7.02 -6.85
CA LYS A 134 -16.88 -7.94 -6.82
C LYS A 134 -15.59 -7.17 -6.94
N GLY A 135 -14.50 -7.71 -6.39
CA GLY A 135 -13.20 -7.08 -6.47
C GLY A 135 -12.17 -7.72 -5.56
N ILE A 136 -11.02 -7.07 -5.47
CA ILE A 136 -9.91 -7.46 -4.62
C ILE A 136 -10.10 -6.80 -3.24
N LYS A 137 -10.15 -7.60 -2.18
CA LYS A 137 -10.31 -7.12 -0.80
C LYS A 137 -9.04 -6.40 -0.30
N LEU A 138 -9.20 -5.56 0.72
CA LEU A 138 -8.08 -4.86 1.37
C LEU A 138 -7.00 -5.84 1.89
N PHE A 139 -7.43 -6.92 2.51
CA PHE A 139 -6.59 -8.04 2.92
C PHE A 139 -7.07 -9.33 2.26
N ASP A 140 -6.14 -10.15 1.77
CA ASP A 140 -6.44 -11.54 1.39
C ASP A 140 -6.81 -12.35 2.64
N GLU A 141 -7.40 -13.51 2.47
CA GLU A 141 -7.83 -14.35 3.59
C GLU A 141 -6.65 -14.71 4.51
N THR A 142 -6.86 -14.49 5.80
CA THR A 142 -5.89 -14.76 6.85
C THR A 142 -6.63 -15.02 8.16
N ASP A 143 -6.09 -15.90 8.99
CA ASP A 143 -6.59 -16.16 10.35
C ASP A 143 -6.10 -15.12 11.36
N THR A 144 -5.34 -14.12 10.91
CA THR A 144 -4.78 -13.10 11.77
C THR A 144 -5.74 -11.94 11.95
N GLU A 145 -5.98 -11.58 13.21
CA GLU A 145 -6.78 -10.43 13.61
C GLU A 145 -5.90 -9.34 14.23
N ALA A 146 -6.30 -8.09 14.13
CA ALA A 146 -5.69 -6.97 14.81
C ALA A 146 -6.74 -5.99 15.32
N LYS A 147 -6.50 -5.42 16.48
CA LYS A 147 -7.28 -4.29 17.00
C LYS A 147 -6.64 -2.98 16.55
N LEU A 148 -7.47 -2.00 16.27
CA LEU A 148 -7.05 -0.69 15.78
C LEU A 148 -7.52 0.40 16.73
N GLU A 149 -6.72 1.45 16.87
CA GLU A 149 -7.05 2.70 17.53
C GLU A 149 -7.18 3.80 16.49
N LEU A 150 -8.32 4.46 16.39
CA LEU A 150 -8.50 5.60 15.49
C LEU A 150 -7.70 6.80 15.98
N LEU A 151 -6.76 7.25 15.16
CA LEU A 151 -5.92 8.43 15.44
C LEU A 151 -6.50 9.69 14.80
N ALA A 152 -7.03 9.60 13.59
CA ALA A 152 -7.62 10.73 12.88
C ALA A 152 -8.62 10.27 11.80
N ALA A 153 -9.58 11.13 11.53
CA ALA A 153 -10.50 11.04 10.40
C ALA A 153 -10.61 12.42 9.75
N ASN A 154 -10.23 12.52 8.47
CA ASN A 154 -10.16 13.78 7.74
C ASN A 154 -10.83 13.65 6.37
N ASN A 155 -11.52 14.68 5.93
CA ASN A 155 -12.03 14.75 4.57
C ASN A 155 -10.89 15.10 3.61
N LEU A 156 -10.67 14.28 2.57
CA LEU A 156 -9.80 14.62 1.42
C LEU A 156 -10.56 15.47 0.40
N SER A 157 -11.86 15.27 0.30
CA SER A 157 -12.79 16.04 -0.50
C SER A 157 -14.17 16.03 0.17
N LYS A 158 -15.17 16.62 -0.47
CA LYS A 158 -16.55 16.57 0.01
C LYS A 158 -17.05 15.14 0.23
N ASN A 159 -16.58 14.17 -0.58
CA ASN A 159 -17.11 12.82 -0.61
C ASN A 159 -16.08 11.73 -0.25
N THR A 160 -14.81 12.09 -0.04
CA THR A 160 -13.71 11.13 0.19
C THR A 160 -13.14 11.34 1.59
N LEU A 161 -13.05 10.28 2.36
CA LEU A 161 -12.58 10.28 3.75
C LEU A 161 -11.24 9.58 3.87
N ARG A 162 -10.30 10.18 4.60
CA ARG A 162 -9.07 9.52 5.07
C ARG A 162 -9.21 9.14 6.52
N LEU A 163 -9.03 7.84 6.81
CA LEU A 163 -8.91 7.31 8.16
C LEU A 163 -7.44 6.97 8.45
N HIS A 164 -7.01 7.29 9.66
CA HIS A 164 -5.68 6.97 10.15
C HIS A 164 -5.79 6.17 11.45
N TYR A 165 -5.27 4.96 11.44
CA TYR A 165 -5.30 4.06 12.59
C TYR A 165 -3.91 3.67 13.04
N LYS A 166 -3.75 3.42 14.34
CA LYS A 166 -2.66 2.68 14.93
C LYS A 166 -3.06 1.22 15.07
N VAL A 167 -2.13 0.33 14.75
CA VAL A 167 -2.29 -1.12 15.00
C VAL A 167 -1.88 -1.41 16.44
N LEU A 168 -2.77 -1.99 17.21
CA LEU A 168 -2.50 -2.40 18.59
C LEU A 168 -1.83 -3.79 18.57
N LYS A 169 -0.65 -3.89 19.16
CA LYS A 169 0.16 -5.12 19.27
C LYS A 169 0.01 -5.74 20.65
#